data_879044bdecbf9d25a6c7f9c343bfc6fd
#
_entry.id   879044bdecbf9d25a6c7f9c343bfc6fd
#
_cell.length_a   1.000
_cell.length_b   1.000
_cell.length_c   1.000
_cell.angle_alpha   90.00
_cell.angle_beta   90.00
_cell.angle_gamma   90.00
#
_symmetry.space_group_name_H-M   'P 1'
#
loop_
_entity.id
_entity.type
_entity.pdbx_description
1 polymer ?
#
loop_
_entity_poly.entity_id
_entity_poly.type
_entity_poly.pdbx_seq_one_letter_code
_entity_poly.pdbx_strand_id
1 'polypeptide(L)'
;MGCINTGKLLKAFPAQTFNAGIAEQNAMGVASGMAATGLTVFAHSFGCFAARRMFDQAFLAAGYSELPVHVIGSDPGVCAAFNGATHMPFEDCALYM
;
A
#
# COMPACT_ATOMS: atom_id res chain seq x y z
N MET A 1 -4.45 -2.19 -11.36
CA MET A 1 -3.26 -1.32 -11.33
C MET A 1 -2.18 -1.87 -12.25
N GLY A 2 -2.18 -1.45 -13.53
CA GLY A 2 -1.19 -1.94 -14.51
C GLY A 2 0.18 -1.29 -14.38
N CYS A 3 0.27 -0.17 -13.66
CA CYS A 3 1.50 0.62 -13.56
C CYS A 3 2.55 0.03 -12.59
N ILE A 4 2.14 -0.74 -11.61
CA ILE A 4 3.02 -1.35 -10.61
C ILE A 4 3.18 -2.84 -10.94
N ASN A 5 3.75 -3.19 -11.99
CA ASN A 5 4.09 -4.54 -12.52
C ASN A 5 3.82 -5.76 -11.59
N THR A 6 2.67 -5.81 -10.98
CA THR A 6 2.22 -6.91 -10.09
C THR A 6 1.66 -8.12 -10.86
N GLY A 7 1.62 -8.03 -12.20
CA GLY A 7 1.05 -9.08 -13.03
C GLY A 7 1.71 -10.45 -12.88
N LYS A 8 3.01 -10.50 -12.59
CA LYS A 8 3.72 -11.76 -12.32
C LYS A 8 3.27 -12.39 -11.00
N LEU A 9 3.08 -11.55 -9.99
CA LEU A 9 2.65 -11.98 -8.66
C LEU A 9 1.21 -12.53 -8.70
N LEU A 10 0.30 -11.81 -9.36
CA LEU A 10 -1.09 -12.24 -9.55
C LEU A 10 -1.20 -13.57 -10.31
N LYS A 11 -0.30 -13.80 -11.27
CA LYS A 11 -0.26 -15.07 -12.01
C LYS A 11 0.33 -16.23 -11.20
N ALA A 12 1.38 -15.96 -10.42
CA ALA A 12 2.06 -16.98 -9.63
C ALA A 12 1.27 -17.38 -8.38
N PHE A 13 0.57 -16.42 -7.77
CA PHE A 13 -0.14 -16.61 -6.49
C PHE A 13 -1.56 -16.05 -6.54
N PRO A 14 -2.44 -16.57 -7.41
CA PRO A 14 -3.78 -16.01 -7.62
C PRO A 14 -4.69 -16.08 -6.39
N ALA A 15 -4.48 -17.06 -5.52
CA ALA A 15 -5.26 -17.21 -4.29
C ALA A 15 -4.77 -16.31 -3.14
N GLN A 16 -3.58 -15.73 -3.26
CA GLN A 16 -2.94 -14.92 -2.22
C GLN A 16 -2.77 -13.46 -2.63
N THR A 17 -3.16 -13.12 -3.85
CA THR A 17 -2.97 -11.77 -4.40
C THR A 17 -4.26 -11.29 -5.04
N PHE A 18 -4.71 -10.10 -4.66
CA PHE A 18 -5.86 -9.49 -5.31
C PHE A 18 -5.62 -8.01 -5.57
N ASN A 19 -6.37 -7.46 -6.50
CA ASN A 19 -6.31 -6.06 -6.85
C ASN A 19 -7.51 -5.33 -6.22
N ALA A 20 -7.23 -4.46 -5.26
CA ALA A 20 -8.25 -3.66 -4.57
C ALA A 20 -8.77 -2.47 -5.39
N GLY A 21 -8.30 -2.29 -6.62
CA GLY A 21 -8.62 -1.13 -7.45
C GLY A 21 -7.78 0.10 -7.07
N ILE A 22 -8.18 1.27 -7.56
CA ILE A 22 -7.59 2.56 -7.17
C ILE A 22 -8.38 3.07 -5.95
N ALA A 23 -8.11 2.46 -4.80
CA ALA A 23 -8.85 2.72 -3.56
C ALA A 23 -7.94 2.40 -2.35
N GLU A 24 -6.89 3.20 -2.16
CA GLU A 24 -5.82 2.93 -1.20
C GLU A 24 -6.32 2.86 0.24
N GLN A 25 -7.23 3.73 0.64
CA GLN A 25 -7.85 3.70 1.97
C GLN A 25 -8.59 2.39 2.20
N ASN A 26 -9.43 1.98 1.22
CA ASN A 26 -10.14 0.71 1.29
C ASN A 26 -9.17 -0.48 1.29
N ALA A 27 -8.12 -0.43 0.46
CA ALA A 27 -7.09 -1.47 0.42
C ALA A 27 -6.42 -1.67 1.79
N MET A 28 -6.12 -0.57 2.49
CA MET A 28 -5.53 -0.63 3.83
C MET A 28 -6.53 -1.15 4.87
N GLY A 29 -7.79 -0.74 4.81
CA GLY A 29 -8.84 -1.28 5.69
C GLY A 29 -9.04 -2.79 5.50
N VAL A 30 -9.09 -3.25 4.24
CA VAL A 30 -9.17 -4.69 3.92
C VAL A 30 -7.93 -5.44 4.41
N ALA A 31 -6.74 -4.89 4.18
CA ALA A 31 -5.49 -5.49 4.65
C ALA A 31 -5.47 -5.65 6.18
N SER A 32 -5.94 -4.63 6.90
CA SER A 32 -6.05 -4.69 8.37
C SER A 32 -7.06 -5.74 8.82
N GLY A 33 -8.22 -5.83 8.16
CA GLY A 33 -9.21 -6.88 8.43
C GLY A 33 -8.64 -8.29 8.19
N MET A 34 -7.89 -8.48 7.12
CA MET A 34 -7.20 -9.76 6.84
C MET A 34 -6.13 -10.06 7.91
N ALA A 35 -5.35 -9.06 8.31
CA ALA A 35 -4.35 -9.24 9.36
C ALA A 35 -5.00 -9.61 10.70
N ALA A 36 -6.16 -9.07 11.01
CA ALA A 36 -6.93 -9.43 12.22
C ALA A 36 -7.37 -10.90 12.23
N THR A 37 -7.40 -11.58 11.08
CA THR A 37 -7.64 -13.03 11.00
C THR A 37 -6.38 -13.89 11.14
N GLY A 38 -5.23 -13.27 11.43
CA GLY A 38 -3.94 -13.94 11.61
C GLY A 38 -3.09 -14.07 10.36
N LEU A 39 -3.47 -13.41 9.27
CA LEU A 39 -2.68 -13.39 8.03
C LEU A 39 -1.58 -12.34 8.09
N THR A 40 -0.42 -12.65 7.53
CA THR A 40 0.62 -11.66 7.23
C THR A 40 0.28 -10.99 5.91
N VAL A 41 0.02 -9.69 5.93
CA VAL A 41 -0.52 -8.96 4.78
C VAL A 41 0.44 -7.89 4.29
N PHE A 42 0.59 -7.79 2.96
CA PHE A 42 1.36 -6.77 2.28
C PHE A 42 0.42 -5.89 1.45
N ALA A 43 0.26 -4.63 1.83
CA ALA A 43 -0.51 -3.64 1.10
C ALA A 43 0.43 -2.80 0.22
N HIS A 44 0.21 -2.79 -1.09
CA HIS A 44 1.11 -2.16 -2.06
C HIS A 44 0.41 -1.11 -2.91
N SER A 45 1.02 0.07 -3.03
CA SER A 45 0.65 1.13 -3.98
C SER A 45 1.89 1.96 -4.36
N PHE A 46 1.73 3.00 -5.18
CA PHE A 46 2.78 4.03 -5.34
C PHE A 46 3.12 4.65 -3.98
N GLY A 47 4.38 4.96 -3.75
CA GLY A 47 4.86 5.52 -2.49
C GLY A 47 4.06 6.72 -2.01
N CYS A 48 3.75 7.66 -2.90
CA CYS A 48 2.93 8.83 -2.57
C CYS A 48 1.50 8.47 -2.11
N PHE A 49 0.89 7.44 -2.66
CA PHE A 49 -0.46 7.02 -2.27
C PHE A 49 -0.45 6.07 -1.08
N ALA A 50 0.55 5.20 -0.99
CA ALA A 50 0.79 4.40 0.20
C ALA A 50 1.05 5.30 1.42
N ALA A 51 1.80 6.38 1.25
CA ALA A 51 2.06 7.34 2.31
C ALA A 51 0.83 8.17 2.65
N ARG A 52 0.30 8.95 1.70
CA ARG A 52 -0.74 9.95 1.99
C ARG A 52 -2.13 9.36 2.16
N ARG A 53 -2.56 8.49 1.22
CA ARG A 53 -3.94 8.00 1.21
C ARG A 53 -4.20 6.85 2.16
N MET A 54 -3.21 5.98 2.38
CA MET A 54 -3.34 4.86 3.32
C MET A 54 -3.10 5.28 4.77
N PHE A 55 -2.51 6.44 5.02
CA PHE A 55 -1.94 6.79 6.33
C PHE A 55 -2.96 6.73 7.47
N ASP A 56 -4.13 7.30 7.30
CA ASP A 56 -5.16 7.29 8.34
C ASP A 56 -5.57 5.86 8.73
N GLN A 57 -5.81 5.01 7.75
CA GLN A 57 -6.14 3.61 7.99
C GLN A 57 -4.93 2.80 8.47
N ALA A 58 -3.73 3.14 8.03
CA ALA A 58 -2.50 2.53 8.56
C ALA A 58 -2.33 2.87 10.04
N PHE A 59 -2.56 4.13 10.41
CA PHE A 59 -2.49 4.58 11.80
C PHE A 59 -3.57 3.93 12.68
N LEU A 60 -4.84 4.02 12.28
CA LEU A 60 -5.98 3.57 13.10
C LEU A 60 -6.19 2.04 13.02
N ALA A 61 -6.29 1.51 11.81
CA ALA A 61 -6.72 0.14 11.62
C ALA A 61 -5.57 -0.87 11.79
N ALA A 62 -4.33 -0.51 11.50
CA ALA A 62 -3.19 -1.39 11.68
C ALA A 62 -2.35 -1.01 12.90
N GLY A 63 -1.84 0.23 12.96
CA GLY A 63 -0.92 0.65 14.02
C GLY A 63 -1.55 0.66 15.39
N TYR A 64 -2.67 1.37 15.57
CA TYR A 64 -3.38 1.42 16.85
C TYR A 64 -3.89 0.04 17.30
N SER A 65 -4.29 -0.81 16.35
CA SER A 65 -4.77 -2.16 16.64
C SER A 65 -3.64 -3.21 16.68
N GLU A 66 -2.38 -2.79 16.54
CA GLU A 66 -1.18 -3.66 16.58
C GLU A 66 -1.26 -4.84 15.60
N LEU A 67 -1.79 -4.61 14.39
CA LEU A 67 -1.97 -5.65 13.37
C LEU A 67 -0.75 -5.73 12.43
N PRO A 68 -0.31 -6.95 12.03
CA PRO A 68 0.87 -7.16 11.19
C PRO A 68 0.58 -6.89 9.71
N VAL A 69 0.43 -5.60 9.35
CA VAL A 69 0.29 -5.16 7.97
C VAL A 69 1.59 -4.50 7.52
N HIS A 70 2.14 -4.96 6.40
CA HIS A 70 3.30 -4.38 5.77
C HIS A 70 2.89 -3.46 4.63
N VAL A 71 3.16 -2.17 4.76
CA VAL A 71 2.88 -1.18 3.71
C VAL A 71 4.08 -1.06 2.79
N ILE A 72 3.87 -1.27 1.50
CA ILE A 72 4.91 -1.18 0.47
C ILE A 72 4.58 -0.02 -0.48
N GLY A 73 5.45 0.97 -0.51
CA GLY A 73 5.41 2.07 -1.47
C GLY A 73 6.44 1.87 -2.58
N SER A 74 6.01 1.91 -3.84
CA SER A 74 6.94 1.93 -4.97
C SER A 74 7.28 3.34 -5.43
N ASP A 75 8.31 3.46 -6.25
CA ASP A 75 8.74 4.70 -6.89
C ASP A 75 9.05 5.83 -5.88
N PRO A 76 10.05 5.64 -4.99
CA PRO A 76 10.39 6.63 -3.97
C PRO A 76 10.96 7.91 -4.57
N GLY A 77 10.78 9.03 -3.86
CA GLY A 77 11.33 10.33 -4.24
C GLY A 77 10.86 10.77 -5.63
N VAL A 78 11.78 11.00 -6.54
CA VAL A 78 11.50 11.49 -7.91
C VAL A 78 11.46 10.38 -8.97
N CYS A 79 11.44 9.11 -8.59
CA CYS A 79 11.45 7.98 -9.53
C CYS A 79 10.25 8.00 -10.49
N ALA A 80 9.11 8.49 -10.05
CA ALA A 80 7.91 8.65 -10.87
C ALA A 80 7.92 9.93 -11.73
N ALA A 81 9.09 10.35 -12.23
CA ALA A 81 9.27 11.58 -13.01
C ALA A 81 8.32 11.69 -14.20
N PHE A 82 8.00 10.58 -14.86
CA PHE A 82 7.05 10.50 -15.97
C PHE A 82 5.64 10.94 -15.60
N ASN A 83 5.21 10.65 -14.38
CA ASN A 83 3.90 11.01 -13.84
C ASN A 83 3.89 12.42 -13.22
N GLY A 84 5.06 13.00 -12.94
CA GLY A 84 5.22 14.30 -12.32
C GLY A 84 5.01 14.29 -10.80
N ALA A 85 4.98 15.49 -10.23
CA ALA A 85 4.95 15.72 -8.78
C ALA A 85 3.77 15.05 -8.05
N THR A 86 2.66 14.80 -8.72
CA THR A 86 1.49 14.13 -8.14
C THR A 86 1.77 12.69 -7.72
N HIS A 87 2.83 12.07 -8.26
CA HIS A 87 3.23 10.68 -7.99
C HIS A 87 4.56 10.57 -7.25
N MET A 88 5.11 11.70 -6.78
CA MET A 88 6.39 11.75 -6.08
C MET A 88 6.14 11.85 -4.57
N PRO A 89 6.54 10.85 -3.78
CA PRO A 89 6.52 10.95 -2.32
C PRO A 89 7.71 11.77 -1.84
N PHE A 90 7.47 12.77 -1.01
CA PHE A 90 8.50 13.55 -0.33
C PHE A 90 8.38 13.44 1.19
N GLU A 91 7.19 13.11 1.67
CA GLU A 91 6.81 13.06 3.08
C GLU A 91 6.65 11.64 3.62
N ASP A 92 6.87 10.61 2.80
CA ASP A 92 6.62 9.20 3.12
C ASP A 92 7.37 8.73 4.37
N CYS A 93 8.67 9.03 4.46
CA CYS A 93 9.45 8.69 5.64
C CYS A 93 8.95 9.42 6.90
N ALA A 94 8.61 10.71 6.78
CA ALA A 94 8.16 11.51 7.91
C ALA A 94 6.81 11.06 8.47
N LEU A 95 5.95 10.49 7.62
CA LEU A 95 4.65 9.96 8.04
C LEU A 95 4.77 8.62 8.79
N TYR A 96 5.74 7.79 8.44
CA TYR A 96 5.87 6.43 8.99
C TYR A 96 7.03 6.26 10.00
N MET A 97 7.70 7.34 10.38
CA MET A 97 8.69 7.36 11.48
C MET A 97 8.05 7.69 12.82
#